data_3d6fcfdf75071338ed3a1a04c25d34d7
#
_entry.id   3d6fcfdf75071338ed3a1a04c25d34d7
#
_cell.length_a   1.000
_cell.length_b   1.000
_cell.length_c   1.000
_cell.angle_alpha   90.00
_cell.angle_beta   90.00
_cell.angle_gamma   90.00
#
_symmetry.space_group_name_H-M   'P 1'
#
loop_
_entity.id
_entity.type
_entity.pdbx_description
1 polymer ?
#
loop_
_entity_poly.entity_id
_entity_poly.type
_entity_poly.pdbx_seq_one_letter_code
_entity_poly.pdbx_strand_id
1 'polypeptide(L)'
;MSQPDLIAEVLKKARTIAVVGLSGNPLRPSHGVTAYMQSHGYRIIPVNPQIDECLGEKAYASLLDVPEKIDIVNIFRKPEFVEEVVDQAIQLKVPAIWMQEEVIHEKAAEKARQAGIFVVMDLCILKEHRARLR
;
A
#
# COMPACT_ATOMS: atom_id res chain seq x y z
N MET A 1 19.01 7.56 -10.60
CA MET A 1 18.64 6.27 -9.99
C MET A 1 17.45 5.68 -10.73
N SER A 2 17.51 4.40 -11.11
CA SER A 2 16.44 3.75 -11.85
C SER A 2 15.24 3.48 -10.95
N GLN A 3 14.06 3.20 -11.53
CA GLN A 3 12.89 2.84 -10.76
C GLN A 3 13.13 1.59 -9.89
N PRO A 4 13.75 0.51 -10.41
CA PRO A 4 14.06 -0.64 -9.55
C PRO A 4 14.90 -0.29 -8.33
N ASP A 5 15.87 0.61 -8.47
CA ASP A 5 16.70 1.05 -7.34
C ASP A 5 15.88 1.84 -6.33
N LEU A 6 14.97 2.69 -6.82
CA LEU A 6 14.09 3.48 -5.95
C LEU A 6 13.11 2.58 -5.20
N ILE A 7 12.60 1.55 -5.86
CA ILE A 7 11.72 0.56 -5.22
C ILE A 7 12.46 -0.13 -4.07
N ALA A 8 13.68 -0.60 -4.33
CA ALA A 8 14.46 -1.28 -3.30
C ALA A 8 14.71 -0.35 -2.12
N GLU A 9 15.02 0.90 -2.39
CA GLU A 9 15.27 1.89 -1.34
C GLU A 9 14.03 2.16 -0.50
N VAL A 10 12.88 2.35 -1.13
CA VAL A 10 11.62 2.57 -0.43
C VAL A 10 11.29 1.37 0.45
N LEU A 11 11.43 0.15 -0.06
CA LEU A 11 11.14 -1.06 0.70
C LEU A 11 12.09 -1.24 1.89
N LYS A 12 13.34 -0.83 1.75
CA LYS A 12 14.30 -0.90 2.86
C LYS A 12 13.98 0.09 3.98
N LYS A 13 13.55 1.28 3.62
CA LYS A 13 13.32 2.37 4.58
C LYS A 13 11.96 2.29 5.25
N ALA A 14 10.96 1.75 4.57
CA ALA A 14 9.59 1.71 5.07
C ALA A 14 9.47 0.80 6.29
N ARG A 15 8.65 1.21 7.24
CA ARG A 15 8.30 0.41 8.42
C ARG A 15 6.83 0.06 8.45
N THR A 16 5.98 1.00 8.05
CA THR A 16 4.53 0.91 8.21
C THR A 16 3.84 0.98 6.86
N ILE A 17 3.04 -0.03 6.56
CA ILE A 17 2.29 -0.14 5.31
C ILE A 17 0.80 -0.14 5.64
N ALA A 18 0.06 0.85 5.16
CA ALA A 18 -1.39 0.84 5.24
C ALA A 18 -1.91 0.11 4.00
N VAL A 19 -2.73 -0.90 4.21
CA VAL A 19 -3.20 -1.78 3.13
C VAL A 19 -4.68 -1.53 2.90
N VAL A 20 -4.98 -0.76 1.86
CA VAL A 20 -6.34 -0.37 1.52
C VAL A 20 -7.00 -1.46 0.69
N GLY A 21 -8.11 -1.98 1.18
CA GLY A 21 -8.80 -3.08 0.53
C GLY A 21 -8.31 -4.46 0.96
N LEU A 22 -7.58 -4.54 2.06
CA LEU A 22 -7.13 -5.81 2.62
C LEU A 22 -8.34 -6.67 2.98
N SER A 23 -8.37 -7.90 2.44
CA SER A 23 -9.46 -8.85 2.70
C SER A 23 -9.16 -9.69 3.94
N GLY A 24 -10.19 -9.93 4.74
CA GLY A 24 -10.11 -10.88 5.85
C GLY A 24 -10.09 -12.34 5.40
N ASN A 25 -10.34 -12.60 4.13
CA ASN A 25 -10.36 -13.95 3.56
C ASN A 25 -8.94 -14.38 3.15
N PRO A 26 -8.36 -15.43 3.82
CA PRO A 26 -7.00 -15.87 3.49
C PRO A 26 -6.80 -16.34 2.06
N LEU A 27 -7.87 -16.63 1.33
CA LEU A 27 -7.79 -17.07 -0.06
C LEU A 27 -7.64 -15.91 -1.05
N ARG A 28 -7.81 -14.67 -0.59
CA ARG A 28 -7.67 -13.51 -1.46
C ARG A 28 -6.20 -13.07 -1.53
N PRO A 29 -5.75 -12.61 -2.72
CA PRO A 29 -4.34 -12.19 -2.88
C PRO A 29 -3.90 -11.12 -1.88
N SER A 30 -4.76 -10.16 -1.54
CA SER A 30 -4.39 -9.10 -0.62
C SER A 30 -4.00 -9.64 0.75
N HIS A 31 -4.65 -10.73 1.20
CA HIS A 31 -4.33 -11.33 2.49
C HIS A 31 -2.94 -11.98 2.47
N GLY A 32 -2.67 -12.82 1.46
CA GLY A 32 -1.38 -13.51 1.37
C GLY A 32 -0.21 -12.56 1.20
N VAL A 33 -0.37 -11.56 0.35
CA VAL A 33 0.68 -10.56 0.12
C VAL A 33 0.97 -9.80 1.41
N THR A 34 -0.07 -9.39 2.14
CA THR A 34 0.10 -8.63 3.38
C THR A 34 0.72 -9.49 4.47
N ALA A 35 0.30 -10.77 4.59
CA ALA A 35 0.88 -11.69 5.55
C ALA A 35 2.39 -11.88 5.30
N TYR A 36 2.79 -11.96 4.03
CA TYR A 36 4.21 -12.04 3.68
C TYR A 36 4.95 -10.79 4.17
N MET A 37 4.42 -9.61 3.89
CA MET A 37 5.09 -8.37 4.30
C MET A 37 5.18 -8.30 5.83
N GLN A 38 4.12 -8.67 6.54
CA GLN A 38 4.13 -8.71 7.99
C GLN A 38 5.20 -9.66 8.52
N SER A 39 5.34 -10.84 7.91
CA SER A 39 6.34 -11.82 8.35
C SER A 39 7.77 -11.35 8.09
N HIS A 40 7.95 -10.35 7.26
CA HIS A 40 9.26 -9.78 6.96
C HIS A 40 9.52 -8.47 7.73
N GLY A 41 8.75 -8.25 8.81
CA GLY A 41 9.04 -7.19 9.76
C GLY A 41 8.32 -5.87 9.53
N TYR A 42 7.41 -5.81 8.54
CA TYR A 42 6.65 -4.58 8.33
C TYR A 42 5.45 -4.53 9.27
N ARG A 43 5.18 -3.35 9.79
CA ARG A 43 3.93 -3.08 10.48
C ARG A 43 2.86 -2.88 9.43
N ILE A 44 1.83 -3.72 9.44
CA ILE A 44 0.73 -3.57 8.49
C ILE A 44 -0.50 -3.02 9.20
N ILE A 45 -1.21 -2.13 8.52
CA ILE A 45 -2.42 -1.52 9.05
C ILE A 45 -3.54 -1.79 8.05
N PRO A 46 -4.51 -2.64 8.42
CA PRO A 46 -5.64 -2.91 7.53
C PRO A 46 -6.54 -1.67 7.39
N VAL A 47 -6.93 -1.34 6.16
CA VAL A 47 -7.88 -0.25 5.90
C VAL A 47 -8.99 -0.82 5.03
N ASN A 48 -10.13 -1.10 5.66
CA ASN A 48 -11.27 -1.69 4.98
C ASN A 48 -12.50 -1.54 5.90
N PRO A 49 -13.57 -0.86 5.44
CA PRO A 49 -14.77 -0.65 6.29
C PRO A 49 -15.56 -1.93 6.55
N GLN A 50 -15.24 -3.02 5.85
CA GLN A 50 -15.98 -4.29 5.97
C GLN A 50 -15.43 -5.23 7.04
N ILE A 51 -14.28 -4.91 7.65
CA ILE A 51 -13.66 -5.77 8.65
C ILE A 51 -13.24 -4.97 9.88
N ASP A 52 -13.17 -5.66 11.03
CA ASP A 52 -12.73 -5.04 12.29
C ASP A 52 -11.26 -5.27 12.57
N GLU A 53 -10.73 -6.39 12.10
CA GLU A 53 -9.31 -6.72 12.26
C GLU A 53 -8.87 -7.68 11.17
N CYS A 54 -7.55 -7.76 10.96
CA CYS A 54 -6.94 -8.72 10.05
C CYS A 54 -5.49 -8.93 10.46
N LEU A 55 -5.03 -10.18 10.40
CA LEU A 55 -3.64 -10.53 10.73
C LEU A 55 -3.22 -10.02 12.11
N GLY A 56 -4.16 -10.00 13.06
CA GLY A 56 -3.90 -9.57 14.42
C GLY A 56 -3.86 -8.07 14.62
N GLU A 57 -4.17 -7.29 13.58
CA GLU A 57 -4.12 -5.83 13.65
C GLU A 57 -5.52 -5.23 13.50
N LYS A 58 -5.77 -4.16 14.24
CA LYS A 58 -7.03 -3.43 14.13
C LYS A 58 -7.17 -2.82 12.74
N ALA A 59 -8.38 -2.95 12.18
CA ALA A 59 -8.70 -2.34 10.88
C ALA A 59 -9.36 -0.97 11.08
N TYR A 60 -9.12 -0.09 10.10
CA TYR A 60 -9.72 1.24 10.07
C TYR A 60 -10.59 1.35 8.82
N ALA A 61 -11.71 2.05 8.94
CA ALA A 61 -12.66 2.18 7.84
C ALA A 61 -12.11 3.05 6.71
N SER A 62 -11.28 4.04 7.05
CA SER A 62 -10.70 4.99 6.10
C SER A 62 -9.23 5.21 6.42
N LEU A 63 -8.46 5.49 5.37
CA LEU A 63 -7.06 5.84 5.52
C LEU A 63 -6.88 7.04 6.45
N LEU A 64 -7.85 7.97 6.43
CA LEU A 64 -7.79 9.17 7.29
C LEU A 64 -7.97 8.87 8.77
N ASP A 65 -8.48 7.69 9.12
CA ASP A 65 -8.69 7.30 10.52
C ASP A 65 -7.44 6.68 11.15
N VAL A 66 -6.41 6.38 10.35
CA VAL A 66 -5.20 5.73 10.85
C VAL A 66 -4.41 6.73 11.72
N PRO A 67 -4.16 6.40 13.00
CA PRO A 67 -3.49 7.35 13.91
C PRO A 67 -1.98 7.34 13.82
N GLU A 68 -1.40 6.44 13.04
CA GLU A 68 0.04 6.28 12.92
C GLU A 68 0.57 6.88 11.64
N LYS A 69 1.86 7.21 11.63
CA LYS A 69 2.55 7.63 10.41
C LYS A 69 2.61 6.45 9.45
N ILE A 70 2.28 6.70 8.20
CA ILE A 70 2.27 5.69 7.13
C ILE A 70 3.44 5.94 6.20
N ASP A 71 4.21 4.89 5.88
CA ASP A 71 5.33 4.99 4.94
C ASP A 71 4.93 4.59 3.53
N ILE A 72 4.06 3.59 3.39
CA ILE A 72 3.56 3.15 2.10
C ILE A 72 2.05 2.93 2.20
N VAL A 73 1.30 3.45 1.26
CA VAL A 73 -0.12 3.11 1.08
C VAL A 73 -0.18 2.08 -0.04
N ASN A 74 -0.52 0.83 0.29
CA ASN A 74 -0.62 -0.27 -0.66
C ASN A 74 -2.08 -0.49 -1.01
N ILE A 75 -2.43 -0.38 -2.30
CA ILE A 75 -3.83 -0.33 -2.74
C ILE A 75 -4.24 -1.60 -3.46
N PHE A 76 -5.24 -2.29 -2.87
CA PHE A 76 -5.92 -3.45 -3.45
C PHE A 76 -7.37 -3.08 -3.70
N ARG A 77 -7.61 -2.09 -4.53
CA ARG A 77 -8.97 -1.64 -4.88
C ARG A 77 -9.13 -1.61 -6.39
N LYS A 78 -10.38 -1.71 -6.86
CA LYS A 78 -10.67 -1.52 -8.28
C LYS A 78 -10.27 -0.11 -8.71
N PRO A 79 -9.83 0.07 -9.98
CA PRO A 79 -9.36 1.39 -10.42
C PRO A 79 -10.31 2.54 -10.15
N GLU A 80 -11.62 2.31 -10.22
CA GLU A 80 -12.62 3.35 -9.98
C GLU A 80 -12.60 3.92 -8.56
N PHE A 81 -11.98 3.21 -7.60
CA PHE A 81 -11.89 3.66 -6.20
C PHE A 81 -10.50 4.22 -5.85
N VAL A 82 -9.56 4.16 -6.78
CA VAL A 82 -8.17 4.51 -6.50
C VAL A 82 -7.97 6.01 -6.27
N GLU A 83 -8.64 6.84 -7.07
CA GLU A 83 -8.42 8.29 -6.97
C GLU A 83 -8.77 8.82 -5.58
N GLU A 84 -9.86 8.33 -4.99
CA GLU A 84 -10.25 8.72 -3.64
C GLU A 84 -9.17 8.38 -2.62
N VAL A 85 -8.61 7.17 -2.72
CA VAL A 85 -7.54 6.73 -1.82
C VAL A 85 -6.29 7.59 -2.00
N VAL A 86 -5.95 7.89 -3.25
CA VAL A 86 -4.80 8.74 -3.55
C VAL A 86 -4.98 10.13 -2.98
N ASP A 87 -6.18 10.70 -3.09
CA ASP A 87 -6.46 12.02 -2.51
C ASP A 87 -6.25 12.02 -1.00
N GLN A 88 -6.67 10.95 -0.32
CA GLN A 88 -6.44 10.81 1.12
C GLN A 88 -4.96 10.68 1.45
N ALA A 89 -4.22 9.91 0.66
CA ALA A 89 -2.79 9.75 0.85
C ALA A 89 -2.03 11.08 0.65
N ILE A 90 -2.45 11.87 -0.33
CA ILE A 90 -1.88 13.20 -0.56
C ILE A 90 -2.13 14.10 0.64
N GLN A 91 -3.35 14.07 1.17
CA GLN A 91 -3.71 14.84 2.35
C GLN A 91 -2.83 14.48 3.54
N LEU A 92 -2.52 13.20 3.71
CA LEU A 92 -1.68 12.70 4.80
C LEU A 92 -0.19 12.87 4.51
N LYS A 93 0.18 13.28 3.31
CA LYS A 93 1.58 13.49 2.90
C LYS A 93 2.43 12.23 3.06
N VAL A 94 1.88 11.08 2.68
CA VAL A 94 2.64 9.82 2.75
C VAL A 94 3.80 9.85 1.75
N PRO A 95 4.93 9.18 2.05
CA PRO A 95 6.08 9.17 1.14
C PRO A 95 5.87 8.37 -0.13
N ALA A 96 5.08 7.29 -0.07
CA ALA A 96 4.93 6.38 -1.21
C ALA A 96 3.52 5.80 -1.30
N ILE A 97 3.08 5.59 -2.54
CA ILE A 97 1.83 4.91 -2.86
C ILE A 97 2.17 3.73 -3.76
N TRP A 98 1.59 2.57 -3.45
CA TRP A 98 1.82 1.34 -4.20
C TRP A 98 0.49 0.81 -4.74
N MET A 99 0.36 0.80 -6.07
CA MET A 99 -0.80 0.22 -6.74
C MET A 99 -0.42 -1.19 -7.17
N GLN A 100 -1.10 -2.17 -6.60
CA GLN A 100 -0.83 -3.59 -6.85
C GLN A 100 -1.08 -3.99 -8.29
N GLU A 101 -0.72 -5.25 -8.64
CA GLU A 101 -0.95 -5.77 -9.98
C GLU A 101 -2.40 -5.54 -10.43
N GLU A 102 -2.55 -5.04 -11.65
CA GLU A 102 -3.83 -4.74 -12.28
C GLU A 102 -4.56 -3.53 -11.68
N VAL A 103 -3.95 -2.88 -10.69
CA VAL A 103 -4.48 -1.62 -10.17
C VAL A 103 -3.79 -0.49 -10.93
N ILE A 104 -4.48 0.05 -11.93
CA ILE A 104 -3.93 1.05 -12.83
C ILE A 104 -4.84 2.26 -12.88
N HIS A 105 -4.28 3.42 -12.58
CA HIS A 105 -5.01 4.69 -12.66
C HIS A 105 -3.99 5.80 -12.93
N GLU A 106 -3.77 6.09 -14.21
CA GLU A 106 -2.73 7.03 -14.63
C GLU A 106 -2.95 8.44 -14.07
N LYS A 107 -4.18 8.92 -14.09
CA LYS A 107 -4.51 10.25 -13.58
C LYS A 107 -4.19 10.38 -12.10
N ALA A 108 -4.58 9.39 -11.30
CA ALA A 108 -4.32 9.40 -9.87
C ALA A 108 -2.82 9.30 -9.58
N ALA A 109 -2.12 8.46 -10.33
CA ALA A 109 -0.67 8.30 -10.18
C ALA A 109 0.04 9.63 -10.46
N GLU A 110 -0.35 10.32 -11.53
CA GLU A 110 0.25 11.61 -11.88
C GLU A 110 -0.04 12.67 -10.82
N LYS A 111 -1.26 12.68 -10.30
CA LYS A 111 -1.63 13.61 -9.23
C LYS A 111 -0.75 13.39 -8.00
N ALA A 112 -0.52 12.14 -7.64
CA ALA A 112 0.34 11.81 -6.50
C ALA A 112 1.79 12.22 -6.75
N ARG A 113 2.31 11.98 -7.94
CA ARG A 113 3.68 12.37 -8.30
C ARG A 113 3.85 13.87 -8.23
N GLN A 114 2.86 14.64 -8.70
CA GLN A 114 2.90 16.10 -8.63
C GLN A 114 2.89 16.60 -7.19
N ALA A 115 2.35 15.81 -6.27
CA ALA A 115 2.38 16.11 -4.84
C ALA A 115 3.68 15.66 -4.16
N GLY A 116 4.64 15.16 -4.93
CA GLY A 116 5.94 14.74 -4.39
C GLY A 116 5.98 13.31 -3.86
N ILE A 117 4.97 12.50 -4.17
CA ILE A 117 4.89 11.12 -3.68
C ILE A 117 5.49 10.15 -4.69
N PHE A 118 6.29 9.20 -4.20
CA PHE A 118 6.80 8.13 -5.05
C PHE A 118 5.67 7.13 -5.34
N VAL A 119 5.42 6.84 -6.62
CA VAL A 119 4.33 5.95 -7.02
C VAL A 119 4.85 4.74 -7.75
N VAL A 120 4.44 3.56 -7.31
CA VAL A 120 4.60 2.30 -8.03
C VAL A 120 3.22 1.87 -8.50
N MET A 121 3.10 1.43 -9.73
CA MET A 121 1.79 1.07 -10.30
C MET A 121 1.89 -0.25 -11.06
N ASP A 122 0.88 -1.13 -10.84
CA ASP A 122 0.77 -2.41 -11.55
C ASP A 122 1.93 -3.37 -11.24
N LEU A 123 2.38 -3.39 -9.98
CA LEU A 123 3.41 -4.32 -9.52
C LEU A 123 3.00 -4.90 -8.17
N CYS A 124 3.39 -6.15 -7.91
CA CYS A 124 3.12 -6.79 -6.63
C CYS A 124 4.23 -6.51 -5.63
N ILE A 125 3.87 -5.92 -4.49
CA ILE A 125 4.85 -5.54 -3.47
C ILE A 125 5.60 -6.77 -2.91
N LEU A 126 4.93 -7.91 -2.77
CA LEU A 126 5.58 -9.17 -2.34
C LEU A 126 6.65 -9.60 -3.33
N LYS A 127 6.31 -9.59 -4.62
CA LYS A 127 7.24 -10.02 -5.66
C LYS A 127 8.45 -9.09 -5.74
N GLU A 128 8.22 -7.80 -5.60
CA GLU A 128 9.30 -6.81 -5.62
C GLU A 128 10.19 -6.96 -4.39
N HIS A 129 9.62 -7.15 -3.22
CA HIS A 129 10.39 -7.37 -2.00
C HIS A 129 11.25 -8.62 -2.12
N ARG A 130 10.65 -9.73 -2.54
CA ARG A 130 11.35 -11.01 -2.68
C ARG A 130 12.49 -10.95 -3.68
N ALA A 131 12.29 -10.21 -4.77
CA ALA A 131 13.31 -10.09 -5.81
C ALA A 131 14.47 -9.20 -5.39
N ARG A 132 14.25 -8.22 -4.53
CA ARG A 132 15.23 -7.16 -4.27
C ARG A 132 15.85 -7.19 -2.88
N LEU A 133 15.15 -7.69 -1.87
CA LEU A 133 15.57 -7.55 -0.48
C LEU A 133 15.81 -8.86 0.27
N ARG A 134 15.59 -9.98 -0.33
CA ARG A 134 15.81 -11.21 0.40
C ARG A 134 17.27 -11.62 0.45
#